data_f1dac4045f29ea36e1c1e958e89b00fe
#
_entry.id   f1dac4045f29ea36e1c1e958e89b00fe
#
_cell.length_a   1.000
_cell.length_b   1.000
_cell.length_c   1.000
_cell.angle_alpha   90.00
_cell.angle_beta   90.00
_cell.angle_gamma   90.00
#
_symmetry.space_group_name_H-M   'P 1'
#
loop_
_entity.id
_entity.type
_entity.pdbx_description
1 polymer ?
#
loop_
_entity_poly.entity_id
_entity_poly.type
_entity_poly.pdbx_seq_one_letter_code
_entity_poly.pdbx_strand_id
1 'polypeptide(L)'
;MKKMLSIIALSISCAAFAAWETVELSPGGEWTVDAPCRLAAVRAASSVAAGTVALNGVYSLDVTSNATETVTSTEVLWQRVLTNGTTSVTNTYSGQVVYTPPPNWLLASEGWITNTTSTTVTRLVKTGETLSLTNSLASFSCSGGLGAANPTNAWLLSGERIVTSGTAKGKVFLVLER
;
A
#
# COMPACT_ATOMS: atom_id res chain seq x y z
N MET A 1 -13.67 56.13 25.17
CA MET A 1 -12.71 55.14 25.73
C MET A 1 -13.19 53.72 25.38
N LYS A 2 -12.65 53.13 24.31
CA LYS A 2 -12.96 51.75 23.89
C LYS A 2 -11.95 50.80 24.56
N LYS A 3 -12.42 49.96 25.47
CA LYS A 3 -11.59 48.90 26.09
C LYS A 3 -11.40 47.78 25.07
N MET A 4 -10.20 47.64 24.55
CA MET A 4 -9.77 46.47 23.79
C MET A 4 -9.58 45.29 24.76
N LEU A 5 -10.39 44.25 24.60
CA LEU A 5 -10.25 42.99 25.30
C LEU A 5 -9.28 42.14 24.50
N SER A 6 -8.03 42.03 24.95
CA SER A 6 -7.04 41.09 24.40
C SER A 6 -7.40 39.68 24.85
N ILE A 7 -7.88 38.84 23.94
CA ILE A 7 -8.04 37.42 24.16
C ILE A 7 -6.68 36.80 23.91
N ILE A 8 -5.98 36.42 24.98
CA ILE A 8 -4.79 35.57 24.92
C ILE A 8 -5.28 34.13 24.67
N ALA A 9 -5.15 33.69 23.42
CA ALA A 9 -5.35 32.27 23.10
C ALA A 9 -4.20 31.49 23.69
N LEU A 10 -4.44 30.80 24.80
CA LEU A 10 -3.53 29.82 25.40
C LEU A 10 -3.55 28.60 24.50
N SER A 11 -2.59 28.48 23.59
CA SER A 11 -2.36 27.25 22.84
C SER A 11 -1.80 26.19 23.80
N ILE A 12 -2.66 25.34 24.32
CA ILE A 12 -2.24 24.11 25.00
C ILE A 12 -1.65 23.20 23.93
N SER A 13 -0.33 23.20 23.77
CA SER A 13 0.35 22.14 23.04
C SER A 13 0.11 20.84 23.82
N CYS A 14 -0.79 20.00 23.35
CA CYS A 14 -0.88 18.61 23.80
C CYS A 14 0.44 17.95 23.41
N ALA A 15 1.40 17.88 24.34
CA ALA A 15 2.51 16.99 24.21
C ALA A 15 1.91 15.58 24.15
N ALA A 16 2.00 14.93 23.01
CA ALA A 16 1.63 13.53 22.89
C ALA A 16 2.60 12.74 23.80
N PHE A 17 2.15 12.40 24.99
CA PHE A 17 2.89 11.47 25.83
C PHE A 17 2.88 10.13 25.11
N ALA A 18 4.08 9.59 24.82
CA ALA A 18 4.20 8.24 24.30
C ALA A 18 3.45 7.28 25.24
N ALA A 19 2.45 6.61 24.71
CA ALA A 19 1.70 5.62 25.47
C ALA A 19 2.54 4.34 25.54
N TRP A 20 2.74 3.82 26.75
CA TRP A 20 3.40 2.54 26.95
C TRP A 20 2.36 1.43 27.01
N GLU A 21 2.61 0.38 26.25
CA GLU A 21 1.76 -0.81 26.21
C GLU A 21 2.61 -2.05 26.46
N THR A 22 2.01 -3.06 27.08
CA THR A 22 2.65 -4.36 27.28
C THR A 22 1.82 -5.45 26.66
N VAL A 23 2.42 -6.21 25.72
CA VAL A 23 1.83 -7.40 25.12
C VAL A 23 2.46 -8.64 25.72
N GLU A 24 1.63 -9.56 26.18
CA GLU A 24 2.06 -10.84 26.75
C GLU A 24 1.94 -11.95 25.70
N LEU A 25 3.02 -12.71 25.51
CA LEU A 25 3.07 -13.87 24.63
C LEU A 25 3.44 -15.14 25.39
N SER A 26 2.82 -16.26 25.05
CA SER A 26 3.27 -17.58 25.48
C SER A 26 4.50 -18.02 24.69
N PRO A 27 5.30 -18.97 25.21
CA PRO A 27 6.39 -19.57 24.42
C PRO A 27 5.86 -20.16 23.12
N GLY A 28 6.48 -19.81 21.99
CA GLY A 28 6.00 -20.19 20.66
C GLY A 28 4.74 -19.46 20.21
N GLY A 29 4.26 -18.49 21.00
CA GLY A 29 3.10 -17.66 20.65
C GLY A 29 3.44 -16.59 19.62
N GLU A 30 2.39 -16.01 19.04
CA GLU A 30 2.48 -14.94 18.08
C GLU A 30 1.51 -13.80 18.39
N TRP A 31 1.86 -12.61 17.90
CA TRP A 31 1.04 -11.41 17.98
C TRP A 31 1.16 -10.61 16.70
N THR A 32 0.04 -10.11 16.21
CA THR A 32 0.03 -9.24 15.02
C THR A 32 -0.05 -7.79 15.46
N VAL A 33 0.85 -6.98 14.96
CA VAL A 33 0.93 -5.55 15.23
C VAL A 33 -0.26 -4.84 14.58
N ASP A 34 -1.10 -4.21 15.38
CA ASP A 34 -2.30 -3.49 14.91
C ASP A 34 -1.99 -2.09 14.36
N ALA A 35 -1.05 -1.39 14.99
CA ALA A 35 -0.60 -0.07 14.57
C ALA A 35 0.92 0.06 14.73
N PRO A 36 1.60 0.89 13.90
CA PRO A 36 3.04 1.08 14.00
C PRO A 36 3.46 1.50 15.40
N CYS A 37 4.49 0.86 15.96
CA CYS A 37 5.00 1.15 17.29
C CYS A 37 6.49 0.82 17.39
N ARG A 38 7.14 1.29 18.45
CA ARG A 38 8.53 0.96 18.75
C ARG A 38 8.59 -0.13 19.82
N LEU A 39 9.34 -1.20 19.57
CA LEU A 39 9.66 -2.20 20.57
C LEU A 39 10.77 -1.67 21.48
N ALA A 40 10.43 -1.22 22.67
CA ALA A 40 11.37 -0.61 23.60
C ALA A 40 12.10 -1.64 24.46
N ALA A 41 11.41 -2.72 24.87
CA ALA A 41 12.04 -3.79 25.65
C ALA A 41 11.31 -5.13 25.43
N VAL A 42 12.05 -6.20 25.62
CA VAL A 42 11.52 -7.57 25.73
C VAL A 42 11.92 -8.13 27.09
N ARG A 43 10.98 -8.69 27.79
CA ARG A 43 11.19 -9.32 29.10
C ARG A 43 10.69 -10.75 29.03
N ALA A 44 11.35 -11.67 29.67
CA ALA A 44 10.88 -13.05 29.79
C ALA A 44 10.93 -13.52 31.22
N ALA A 45 9.87 -14.19 31.65
CA ALA A 45 9.84 -14.96 32.88
C ALA A 45 9.84 -16.45 32.49
N SER A 46 10.86 -17.18 32.91
CA SER A 46 10.99 -18.59 32.58
C SER A 46 10.81 -19.44 33.84
N SER A 47 10.08 -20.53 33.70
CA SER A 47 9.93 -21.52 34.78
C SER A 47 11.15 -22.46 34.87
N VAL A 48 12.08 -22.36 33.94
CA VAL A 48 13.36 -23.10 33.96
C VAL A 48 14.51 -22.14 34.25
N ALA A 49 15.50 -22.61 34.99
CA ALA A 49 16.64 -21.81 35.44
C ALA A 49 17.49 -21.24 34.30
N ALA A 50 17.50 -21.90 33.15
CA ALA A 50 18.19 -21.46 31.96
C ALA A 50 17.35 -21.75 30.72
N GLY A 51 17.42 -20.87 29.74
CA GLY A 51 16.74 -21.02 28.45
C GLY A 51 17.04 -19.84 27.55
N THR A 52 16.69 -19.96 26.29
CA THR A 52 16.83 -18.92 25.28
C THR A 52 15.48 -18.42 24.82
N VAL A 53 15.38 -17.14 24.52
CA VAL A 53 14.24 -16.53 23.84
C VAL A 53 14.76 -15.85 22.58
N ALA A 54 14.11 -16.12 21.47
CA ALA A 54 14.27 -15.38 20.24
C ALA A 54 12.95 -14.78 19.82
N LEU A 55 12.97 -13.53 19.42
CA LEU A 55 11.84 -12.76 18.93
C LEU A 55 12.09 -12.37 17.50
N ASN A 56 11.21 -12.78 16.61
CA ASN A 56 11.29 -12.48 15.20
C ASN A 56 10.05 -11.73 14.73
N GLY A 57 10.25 -10.70 13.91
CA GLY A 57 9.20 -10.07 13.13
C GLY A 57 9.06 -10.77 11.78
N VAL A 58 7.85 -11.11 11.41
CA VAL A 58 7.52 -11.72 10.11
C VAL A 58 6.56 -10.81 9.37
N TYR A 59 6.98 -10.33 8.23
CA TYR A 59 6.19 -9.47 7.37
C TYR A 59 5.92 -10.18 6.04
N SER A 60 4.66 -10.20 5.62
CA SER A 60 4.24 -10.79 4.35
C SER A 60 3.97 -9.71 3.33
N LEU A 61 4.62 -9.80 2.18
CA LEU A 61 4.43 -8.92 1.04
C LEU A 61 3.73 -9.67 -0.09
N ASP A 62 2.72 -9.06 -0.67
CA ASP A 62 2.14 -9.58 -1.91
C ASP A 62 3.14 -9.45 -3.05
N VAL A 63 3.37 -10.54 -3.76
CA VAL A 63 4.18 -10.52 -4.97
C VAL A 63 3.35 -9.94 -6.10
N THR A 64 3.91 -8.96 -6.80
CA THR A 64 3.29 -8.35 -7.97
C THR A 64 4.11 -8.65 -9.22
N SER A 65 3.43 -8.81 -10.34
CA SER A 65 4.06 -8.92 -11.66
C SER A 65 3.43 -7.95 -12.64
N ASN A 66 4.17 -7.66 -13.71
CA ASN A 66 3.63 -6.90 -14.83
C ASN A 66 2.69 -7.80 -15.62
N ALA A 67 1.45 -7.38 -15.78
CA ALA A 67 0.49 -7.96 -16.70
C ALA A 67 0.17 -6.97 -17.80
N THR A 68 0.11 -7.46 -19.04
CA THR A 68 -0.30 -6.69 -20.20
C THR A 68 -1.77 -6.97 -20.50
N GLU A 69 -2.52 -5.91 -20.73
CA GLU A 69 -3.92 -5.96 -21.13
C GLU A 69 -4.12 -5.13 -22.39
N THR A 70 -4.84 -5.66 -23.35
CA THR A 70 -5.24 -4.90 -24.52
C THR A 70 -6.56 -4.19 -24.24
N VAL A 71 -6.50 -2.87 -24.17
CA VAL A 71 -7.68 -2.02 -24.04
C VAL A 71 -8.10 -1.58 -25.44
N THR A 72 -9.32 -1.92 -25.81
CA THR A 72 -9.91 -1.55 -27.09
C THR A 72 -10.88 -0.40 -26.87
N SER A 73 -10.63 0.71 -27.55
CA SER A 73 -11.56 1.83 -27.61
C SER A 73 -12.22 1.89 -28.97
N THR A 74 -13.52 2.04 -28.98
CA THR A 74 -14.30 2.13 -30.20
C THR A 74 -14.96 3.51 -30.28
N GLU A 75 -14.71 4.21 -31.35
CA GLU A 75 -15.28 5.51 -31.64
C GLU A 75 -16.15 5.43 -32.90
N VAL A 76 -17.35 5.98 -32.83
CA VAL A 76 -18.26 6.06 -33.98
C VAL A 76 -18.16 7.47 -34.57
N LEU A 77 -17.70 7.54 -35.81
CA LEU A 77 -17.45 8.81 -36.51
C LEU A 77 -18.34 8.90 -37.75
N TRP A 78 -18.76 10.13 -38.09
CA TRP A 78 -19.38 10.43 -39.37
C TRP A 78 -18.29 10.67 -40.40
N GLN A 79 -18.22 9.83 -41.42
CA GLN A 79 -17.27 9.96 -42.52
C GLN A 79 -17.94 10.51 -43.76
N ARG A 80 -17.23 11.39 -44.46
CA ARG A 80 -17.65 11.91 -45.75
C ARG A 80 -16.48 11.87 -46.70
N VAL A 81 -16.74 11.39 -47.94
CA VAL A 81 -15.76 11.35 -48.99
C VAL A 81 -16.20 12.29 -50.11
N LEU A 82 -15.36 13.24 -50.43
CA LEU A 82 -15.55 14.19 -51.53
C LEU A 82 -14.60 13.87 -52.68
N THR A 83 -15.03 14.03 -53.91
CA THR A 83 -14.23 13.80 -55.11
C THR A 83 -14.24 15.01 -56.04
N ASN A 84 -13.11 15.27 -56.69
CA ASN A 84 -12.95 16.23 -57.75
C ASN A 84 -12.06 15.59 -58.83
N GLY A 85 -12.64 15.09 -59.91
CA GLY A 85 -11.94 14.30 -60.91
C GLY A 85 -11.34 13.03 -60.29
N THR A 86 -10.01 12.91 -60.34
CA THR A 86 -9.25 11.78 -59.79
C THR A 86 -8.85 11.98 -58.30
N THR A 87 -9.10 13.16 -57.76
CA THR A 87 -8.72 13.48 -56.36
C THR A 87 -9.88 13.16 -55.41
N SER A 88 -9.55 12.51 -54.29
CA SER A 88 -10.52 12.21 -53.23
C SER A 88 -10.02 12.76 -51.88
N VAL A 89 -10.92 13.33 -51.10
CA VAL A 89 -10.64 13.80 -49.74
C VAL A 89 -11.66 13.16 -48.79
N THR A 90 -11.13 12.55 -47.74
CA THR A 90 -11.94 11.94 -46.67
C THR A 90 -11.89 12.78 -45.41
N ASN A 91 -13.02 13.18 -44.91
CA ASN A 91 -13.17 13.91 -43.65
C ASN A 91 -13.95 13.07 -42.64
N THR A 92 -13.55 13.13 -41.38
CA THR A 92 -14.23 12.44 -40.27
C THR A 92 -14.64 13.45 -39.20
N TYR A 93 -15.78 13.24 -38.58
CA TYR A 93 -16.39 14.12 -37.60
C TYR A 93 -16.93 13.30 -36.44
N SER A 94 -16.94 13.85 -35.22
CA SER A 94 -17.55 13.22 -34.03
C SER A 94 -19.08 13.15 -34.07
N GLY A 95 -19.71 13.76 -35.05
CA GLY A 95 -21.16 13.75 -35.24
C GLY A 95 -21.55 14.05 -36.70
N GLN A 96 -22.80 13.84 -37.04
CA GLN A 96 -23.29 14.17 -38.35
C GLN A 96 -23.29 15.69 -38.60
N VAL A 97 -22.67 16.10 -39.69
CA VAL A 97 -22.51 17.50 -40.09
C VAL A 97 -23.26 17.75 -41.39
N VAL A 98 -24.09 18.79 -41.40
CA VAL A 98 -24.66 19.29 -42.66
C VAL A 98 -23.59 20.09 -43.39
N TYR A 99 -23.30 19.68 -44.62
CA TYR A 99 -22.20 20.25 -45.40
C TYR A 99 -22.58 20.43 -46.85
N THR A 100 -22.23 21.59 -47.39
CA THR A 100 -22.37 21.86 -48.84
C THR A 100 -20.99 21.71 -49.46
N PRO A 101 -20.81 20.81 -50.43
CA PRO A 101 -19.50 20.67 -51.12
C PRO A 101 -19.08 21.98 -51.80
N PRO A 102 -17.77 22.28 -51.80
CA PRO A 102 -17.25 23.41 -52.55
C PRO A 102 -17.53 23.25 -54.07
N PRO A 103 -17.49 24.35 -54.81
CA PRO A 103 -17.65 24.27 -56.27
C PRO A 103 -16.67 23.23 -56.89
N ASN A 104 -17.17 22.41 -57.81
CA ASN A 104 -16.43 21.35 -58.46
C ASN A 104 -16.06 20.10 -57.64
N TRP A 105 -16.56 20.01 -56.39
CA TRP A 105 -16.45 18.79 -55.60
C TRP A 105 -17.80 18.09 -55.52
N LEU A 106 -17.79 16.76 -55.63
CA LEU A 106 -18.97 15.91 -55.52
C LEU A 106 -18.90 15.08 -54.26
N LEU A 107 -20.02 14.88 -53.61
CA LEU A 107 -20.13 13.93 -52.52
C LEU A 107 -20.14 12.52 -53.10
N ALA A 108 -19.07 11.75 -52.81
CA ALA A 108 -18.98 10.36 -53.29
C ALA A 108 -19.65 9.37 -52.34
N SER A 109 -19.47 9.58 -51.05
CA SER A 109 -20.15 8.79 -50.01
C SER A 109 -20.19 9.53 -48.69
N GLU A 110 -21.16 9.21 -47.87
CA GLU A 110 -21.18 9.61 -46.44
C GLU A 110 -21.88 8.54 -45.60
N GLY A 111 -21.52 8.43 -44.34
CA GLY A 111 -22.10 7.49 -43.39
C GLY A 111 -21.34 7.37 -42.10
N TRP A 112 -21.89 6.62 -41.17
CA TRP A 112 -21.23 6.28 -39.92
C TRP A 112 -20.17 5.20 -40.16
N ILE A 113 -19.00 5.42 -39.60
CA ILE A 113 -17.94 4.43 -39.55
C ILE A 113 -17.57 4.16 -38.08
N THR A 114 -17.10 2.97 -37.84
CA THR A 114 -16.57 2.58 -36.53
C THR A 114 -15.05 2.52 -36.63
N ASN A 115 -14.39 3.36 -35.84
CA ASN A 115 -12.94 3.33 -35.70
C ASN A 115 -12.58 2.64 -34.39
N THR A 116 -11.81 1.56 -34.47
CA THR A 116 -11.40 0.77 -33.30
C THR A 116 -9.90 0.90 -33.14
N THR A 117 -9.48 1.42 -31.97
CA THR A 117 -8.07 1.55 -31.57
C THR A 117 -7.79 0.60 -30.43
N SER A 118 -6.78 -0.22 -30.58
CA SER A 118 -6.29 -1.12 -29.52
C SER A 118 -4.98 -0.61 -28.99
N THR A 119 -4.91 -0.46 -27.66
CA THR A 119 -3.69 -0.02 -26.96
C THR A 119 -3.33 -1.08 -25.92
N THR A 120 -2.07 -1.49 -25.90
CA THR A 120 -1.55 -2.39 -24.86
C THR A 120 -1.15 -1.57 -23.65
N VAL A 121 -1.75 -1.86 -22.49
CA VAL A 121 -1.44 -1.22 -21.21
C VAL A 121 -0.80 -2.25 -20.30
N THR A 122 0.33 -1.88 -19.69
CA THR A 122 1.00 -2.70 -18.67
C THR A 122 0.62 -2.18 -17.30
N ARG A 123 0.15 -3.08 -16.43
CA ARG A 123 -0.17 -2.76 -15.03
C ARG A 123 0.40 -3.81 -14.09
N LEU A 124 0.70 -3.38 -12.85
CA LEU A 124 1.06 -4.29 -11.77
C LEU A 124 -0.20 -5.00 -11.27
N VAL A 125 -0.14 -6.33 -11.23
CA VAL A 125 -1.20 -7.18 -10.66
C VAL A 125 -0.61 -8.09 -9.60
N LYS A 126 -1.39 -8.39 -8.55
CA LYS A 126 -1.00 -9.38 -7.55
C LYS A 126 -1.00 -10.77 -8.18
N THR A 127 0.07 -11.53 -7.95
CA THR A 127 0.19 -12.92 -8.47
C THR A 127 -0.58 -13.92 -7.63
N GLY A 128 -0.99 -13.54 -6.42
CA GLY A 128 -1.55 -14.43 -5.40
C GLY A 128 -0.49 -15.13 -4.55
N GLU A 129 0.78 -14.93 -4.87
CA GLU A 129 1.89 -15.38 -4.04
C GLU A 129 2.25 -14.34 -2.99
N THR A 130 2.79 -14.79 -1.86
CA THR A 130 3.30 -13.93 -0.79
C THR A 130 4.75 -14.25 -0.50
N LEU A 131 5.57 -13.22 -0.33
CA LEU A 131 6.94 -13.32 0.14
C LEU A 131 6.96 -13.02 1.64
N SER A 132 7.41 -13.99 2.45
CA SER A 132 7.62 -13.79 3.87
C SER A 132 9.04 -13.31 4.16
N LEU A 133 9.17 -12.15 4.75
CA LEU A 133 10.42 -11.61 5.24
C LEU A 133 10.48 -11.80 6.76
N THR A 134 11.58 -12.37 7.25
CA THR A 134 11.80 -12.56 8.69
C THR A 134 12.94 -11.69 9.15
N ASN A 135 12.72 -10.92 10.20
CA ASN A 135 13.70 -10.05 10.84
C ASN A 135 13.88 -10.46 12.30
N SER A 136 15.12 -10.64 12.76
CA SER A 136 15.41 -10.89 14.17
C SER A 136 15.34 -9.58 14.96
N LEU A 137 14.43 -9.51 15.91
CA LEU A 137 14.20 -8.34 16.73
C LEU A 137 14.97 -8.39 18.06
N ALA A 138 15.03 -9.55 18.69
CA ALA A 138 15.76 -9.77 19.91
C ALA A 138 16.14 -11.24 20.10
N SER A 139 17.27 -11.49 20.74
CA SER A 139 17.68 -12.82 21.18
C SER A 139 18.46 -12.68 22.47
N PHE A 140 18.09 -13.43 23.50
CA PHE A 140 18.74 -13.40 24.79
C PHE A 140 18.55 -14.70 25.56
N SER A 141 19.39 -14.89 26.58
CA SER A 141 19.29 -16.01 27.51
C SER A 141 18.60 -15.61 28.79
N CYS A 142 17.78 -16.50 29.32
CA CYS A 142 17.22 -16.37 30.66
C CYS A 142 18.17 -17.04 31.65
N SER A 143 18.48 -16.38 32.77
CA SER A 143 19.26 -16.90 33.87
C SER A 143 18.49 -16.66 35.17
N GLY A 144 18.42 -17.69 36.03
CA GLY A 144 17.65 -17.61 37.27
C GLY A 144 16.14 -17.38 37.05
N GLY A 145 15.62 -17.83 35.93
CA GLY A 145 14.20 -17.68 35.58
C GLY A 145 13.81 -16.32 34.96
N LEU A 146 14.76 -15.42 34.76
CA LEU A 146 14.51 -14.09 34.17
C LEU A 146 15.44 -13.81 33.00
N GLY A 147 14.95 -13.06 32.03
CA GLY A 147 15.73 -12.59 30.91
C GLY A 147 15.18 -11.28 30.36
N ALA A 148 16.04 -10.49 29.72
CA ALA A 148 15.65 -9.25 29.11
C ALA A 148 16.53 -8.86 27.91
N ALA A 149 15.97 -8.15 26.97
CA ALA A 149 16.68 -7.44 25.94
C ALA A 149 16.04 -6.06 25.71
N ASN A 150 16.85 -5.09 25.31
CA ASN A 150 16.40 -3.77 24.91
C ASN A 150 16.80 -3.59 23.43
N PRO A 151 15.93 -3.93 22.48
CA PRO A 151 16.21 -3.77 21.06
C PRO A 151 16.47 -2.31 20.72
N THR A 152 17.50 -2.06 19.92
CA THR A 152 17.81 -0.70 19.46
C THR A 152 17.11 -0.46 18.13
N ASN A 153 16.32 0.62 18.07
CA ASN A 153 15.62 1.04 16.83
C ASN A 153 14.71 -0.02 16.20
N ALA A 154 14.10 -0.87 17.02
CA ALA A 154 13.16 -1.88 16.54
C ALA A 154 11.76 -1.25 16.34
N TRP A 155 11.48 -0.79 15.14
CA TRP A 155 10.18 -0.34 14.73
C TRP A 155 9.37 -1.50 14.17
N LEU A 156 8.14 -1.66 14.64
CA LEU A 156 7.18 -2.66 14.22
C LEU A 156 6.15 -2.00 13.31
N LEU A 157 5.85 -2.65 12.20
CA LEU A 157 4.89 -2.16 11.20
C LEU A 157 3.51 -2.80 11.42
N SER A 158 2.45 -2.05 11.12
CA SER A 158 1.10 -2.61 11.14
C SER A 158 1.00 -3.83 10.20
N GLY A 159 0.41 -4.92 10.69
CA GLY A 159 0.32 -6.20 9.99
C GLY A 159 1.55 -7.10 10.14
N GLU A 160 2.65 -6.63 10.75
CA GLU A 160 3.79 -7.48 11.09
C GLU A 160 3.40 -8.48 12.17
N ARG A 161 3.81 -9.74 11.99
CA ARG A 161 3.55 -10.80 12.94
C ARG A 161 4.80 -11.05 13.77
N ILE A 162 4.68 -10.88 15.07
CA ILE A 162 5.76 -11.09 16.02
C ILE A 162 5.67 -12.51 16.54
N VAL A 163 6.73 -13.29 16.37
CA VAL A 163 6.78 -14.71 16.74
C VAL A 163 7.88 -14.93 17.77
N THR A 164 7.55 -15.62 18.85
CA THR A 164 8.50 -16.04 19.88
C THR A 164 8.97 -17.48 19.63
N SER A 165 10.25 -17.74 19.87
CA SER A 165 10.83 -19.08 19.83
C SER A 165 11.93 -19.20 20.88
N GLY A 166 12.47 -20.40 21.05
CA GLY A 166 13.54 -20.68 22.00
C GLY A 166 13.21 -21.80 22.98
N THR A 167 14.08 -22.00 23.97
CA THR A 167 13.98 -23.09 24.94
C THR A 167 13.45 -22.64 26.32
N ALA A 168 13.34 -21.33 26.57
CA ALA A 168 12.74 -20.80 27.77
C ALA A 168 11.25 -21.16 27.84
N LYS A 169 10.81 -21.58 29.03
CA LYS A 169 9.40 -21.89 29.31
C LYS A 169 8.85 -20.79 30.25
N GLY A 170 7.90 -20.04 29.75
CA GLY A 170 7.28 -18.94 30.51
C GLY A 170 6.81 -17.84 29.59
N LYS A 171 6.33 -16.77 30.19
CA LYS A 171 5.75 -15.66 29.44
C LYS A 171 6.81 -14.72 28.90
N VAL A 172 6.59 -14.19 27.72
CA VAL A 172 7.39 -13.13 27.10
C VAL A 172 6.53 -11.87 27.06
N PHE A 173 7.08 -10.77 27.53
CA PHE A 173 6.43 -9.48 27.59
C PHE A 173 7.11 -8.51 26.63
N LEU A 174 6.38 -7.99 25.68
CA LEU A 174 6.82 -6.93 24.79
C LEU A 174 6.41 -5.59 25.39
N VAL A 175 7.35 -4.69 25.55
CA VAL A 175 7.10 -3.32 26.00
C VAL A 175 7.16 -2.42 24.78
N LEU A 176 6.04 -1.82 24.45
CA LEU A 176 5.83 -1.02 23.24
C LEU A 176 5.73 0.46 23.62
N GLU A 177 6.22 1.31 22.75
CA GLU A 177 6.04 2.76 22.78
C GLU A 177 5.23 3.15 21.53
N ARG A 178 4.05 3.70 21.77
CA ARG A 178 3.12 4.15 20.71
C ARG A 178 3.10 5.67 20.55
#